data_fe1806dadb40978c84bae5d4e1fd0d2c
#
_entry.id   fe1806dadb40978c84bae5d4e1fd0d2c
#
_cell.length_a   1.000
_cell.length_b   1.000
_cell.length_c   1.000
_cell.angle_alpha   90.00
_cell.angle_beta   90.00
_cell.angle_gamma   90.00
#
_symmetry.space_group_name_H-M   'P 1'
#
loop_
_entity.id
_entity.type
_entity.pdbx_description
1 polymer ?
#
loop_
_entity_poly.entity_id
_entity_poly.type
_entity_poly.pdbx_seq_one_letter_code
_entity_poly.pdbx_strand_id
1 'polypeptide(L)'
;PLCRRQRQMCIRDRDWIARSRIKIEEARLLTLKTAWLIDTVGKEEAKIEISSIKVSVVEAASYVIDKAIQTFGAMGLSQDTPLARMSAGARVLRIADGPDEVHLRSIARREINKHR
;
A
#
# COMPACT_ATOMS: atom_id res chain seq x y z
N PRO A 1 -32.22 11.35 15.19
CA PRO A 1 -30.91 11.87 14.82
C PRO A 1 -29.77 11.13 15.52
N LEU A 2 -28.71 10.87 14.80
CA LEU A 2 -27.52 10.25 15.34
C LEU A 2 -26.84 11.20 16.34
N CYS A 3 -26.38 10.68 17.48
CA CYS A 3 -25.61 11.49 18.42
C CYS A 3 -24.29 11.96 17.79
N ARG A 4 -23.68 13.00 18.34
CA ARG A 4 -22.43 13.59 17.83
C ARG A 4 -21.35 12.53 17.62
N ARG A 5 -21.21 11.59 18.55
CA ARG A 5 -20.21 10.51 18.50
C ARG A 5 -20.45 9.57 17.31
N GLN A 6 -21.69 9.16 17.06
CA GLN A 6 -22.04 8.32 15.92
C GLN A 6 -21.81 9.02 14.59
N ARG A 7 -22.10 10.32 14.50
CA ARG A 7 -21.82 11.11 13.30
C ARG A 7 -20.33 11.22 13.02
N GLN A 8 -19.51 11.40 14.03
CA GLN A 8 -18.04 11.44 13.90
C GLN A 8 -17.50 10.09 13.44
N MET A 9 -18.01 8.98 13.94
CA MET A 9 -17.63 7.64 13.49
C MET A 9 -17.97 7.45 12.01
N CYS A 10 -19.18 7.82 11.56
CA CYS A 10 -19.57 7.73 10.15
C CYS A 10 -18.68 8.58 9.23
N ILE A 11 -18.31 9.80 9.64
CA ILE A 11 -17.42 10.67 8.87
C ILE A 11 -16.04 10.03 8.74
N ARG A 12 -15.50 9.50 9.83
CA ARG A 12 -14.20 8.84 9.84
C ARG A 12 -14.17 7.58 8.98
N ASP A 13 -15.22 6.75 9.05
CA ASP A 13 -15.35 5.54 8.24
C ASP A 13 -15.41 5.88 6.75
N ARG A 14 -16.13 6.92 6.38
CA ARG A 14 -16.18 7.41 4.99
C ARG A 14 -14.83 7.90 4.51
N ASP A 15 -14.10 8.63 5.34
CA ASP A 15 -12.73 9.07 5.04
C ASP A 15 -11.80 7.87 4.80
N TRP A 16 -11.87 6.86 5.65
CA TRP A 16 -11.05 5.66 5.49
C TRP A 16 -11.39 4.86 4.22
N ILE A 17 -12.68 4.76 3.89
CA ILE A 17 -13.11 4.11 2.65
C ILE A 17 -12.62 4.88 1.43
N ALA A 18 -12.76 6.19 1.43
CA ALA A 18 -12.32 7.05 0.32
C ALA A 18 -10.81 6.98 0.12
N ARG A 19 -10.03 7.11 1.19
CA ARG A 19 -8.56 7.01 1.13
C ARG A 19 -8.10 5.62 0.70
N SER A 20 -8.75 4.58 1.19
CA SER A 20 -8.46 3.20 0.78
C SER A 20 -8.70 3.02 -0.71
N ARG A 21 -9.79 3.54 -1.24
CA ARG A 21 -10.09 3.48 -2.67
C ARG A 21 -9.02 4.18 -3.50
N ILE A 22 -8.61 5.38 -3.09
CA ILE A 22 -7.56 6.14 -3.77
C ILE A 22 -6.25 5.34 -3.78
N LYS A 23 -5.82 4.85 -2.64
CA LYS A 23 -4.57 4.08 -2.52
C LYS A 23 -4.58 2.80 -3.35
N ILE A 24 -5.70 2.10 -3.38
CA ILE A 24 -5.85 0.88 -4.19
C ILE A 24 -5.74 1.20 -5.69
N GLU A 25 -6.38 2.27 -6.15
CA GLU A 25 -6.30 2.66 -7.56
C GLU A 25 -4.90 3.14 -7.96
N GLU A 26 -4.24 3.93 -7.11
CA GLU A 26 -2.87 4.35 -7.34
C GLU A 26 -1.93 3.13 -7.45
N ALA A 27 -2.03 2.19 -6.51
CA ALA A 27 -1.22 0.98 -6.51
C ALA A 27 -1.50 0.10 -7.74
N ARG A 28 -2.77 -0.04 -8.12
CA ARG A 28 -3.18 -0.80 -9.31
C ARG A 28 -2.62 -0.19 -10.59
N LEU A 29 -2.78 1.11 -10.77
CA LEU A 29 -2.29 1.81 -11.95
C LEU A 29 -0.77 1.76 -12.06
N LEU A 30 -0.05 1.92 -10.96
CA LEU A 30 1.40 1.81 -10.93
C LEU A 30 1.85 0.39 -11.28
N THR A 31 1.16 -0.62 -10.78
CA THR A 31 1.44 -2.03 -11.09
C THR A 31 1.21 -2.32 -12.57
N LEU A 32 0.10 -1.85 -13.14
CA LEU A 32 -0.21 -2.01 -14.57
C LEU A 32 0.81 -1.30 -15.46
N LYS A 33 1.20 -0.08 -15.09
CA LYS A 33 2.26 0.66 -15.79
C LYS A 33 3.57 -0.12 -15.77
N THR A 34 3.93 -0.67 -14.62
CA THR A 34 5.16 -1.46 -14.47
C THR A 34 5.14 -2.69 -15.37
N ALA A 35 4.03 -3.42 -15.36
CA ALA A 35 3.86 -4.60 -16.23
C ALA A 35 3.97 -4.23 -17.72
N TRP A 36 3.32 -3.15 -18.13
CA TRP A 36 3.39 -2.64 -19.49
C TRP A 36 4.82 -2.24 -19.91
N LEU A 37 5.56 -1.58 -19.01
CA LEU A 37 6.96 -1.22 -19.26
C LEU A 37 7.85 -2.46 -19.41
N ILE A 38 7.66 -3.46 -18.57
CA ILE A 38 8.42 -4.72 -18.68
C ILE A 38 8.17 -5.38 -20.03
N ASP A 39 6.93 -5.39 -20.49
CA ASP A 39 6.54 -6.02 -21.76
C ASP A 39 7.00 -5.24 -22.99
N THR A 40 7.09 -3.92 -22.91
CA THR A 40 7.39 -3.05 -24.07
C THR A 40 8.87 -2.67 -24.16
N VAL A 41 9.50 -2.26 -23.06
CA VAL A 41 10.89 -1.75 -23.06
C VAL A 41 11.85 -2.62 -22.25
N GLY A 42 11.35 -3.55 -21.50
CA GLY A 42 12.13 -4.51 -20.73
C GLY A 42 12.36 -4.14 -19.27
N LYS A 43 12.80 -5.12 -18.51
CA LYS A 43 12.98 -5.05 -17.06
C LYS A 43 13.98 -3.97 -16.63
N GLU A 44 15.05 -3.79 -17.40
CA GLU A 44 16.09 -2.81 -17.04
C GLU A 44 15.56 -1.38 -17.02
N GLU A 45 14.73 -1.02 -18.00
CA GLU A 45 14.11 0.30 -18.10
C GLU A 45 13.01 0.52 -17.05
N ALA A 46 12.41 -0.55 -16.56
CA ALA A 46 11.31 -0.51 -15.60
C ALA A 46 11.77 -0.60 -14.13
N LYS A 47 13.07 -0.51 -13.85
CA LYS A 47 13.61 -0.71 -12.49
C LYS A 47 13.09 0.28 -11.45
N ILE A 48 12.87 1.53 -11.84
CA ILE A 48 12.28 2.54 -10.94
C ILE A 48 10.86 2.11 -10.55
N GLU A 49 10.06 1.75 -11.53
CA GLU A 49 8.68 1.34 -11.32
C GLU A 49 8.59 0.03 -10.52
N ILE A 50 9.46 -0.92 -10.79
CA ILE A 50 9.53 -2.18 -10.03
C ILE A 50 9.83 -1.92 -8.55
N SER A 51 10.78 -1.06 -8.25
CA SER A 51 11.06 -0.67 -6.86
C SER A 51 9.90 0.13 -6.25
N SER A 52 9.27 0.98 -7.04
CA SER A 52 8.15 1.81 -6.59
C SER A 52 6.93 0.99 -6.20
N ILE A 53 6.57 -0.05 -6.95
CA ILE A 53 5.43 -0.91 -6.58
C ILE A 53 5.71 -1.69 -5.31
N LYS A 54 6.95 -2.10 -5.07
CA LYS A 54 7.33 -2.80 -3.84
C LYS A 54 7.07 -1.95 -2.59
N VAL A 55 7.25 -0.65 -2.68
CA VAL A 55 6.97 0.29 -1.59
C VAL A 55 5.48 0.68 -1.57
N SER A 56 4.97 1.17 -2.69
CA SER A 56 3.63 1.76 -2.78
C SER A 56 2.50 0.76 -2.53
N VAL A 57 2.57 -0.42 -3.14
CA VAL A 57 1.52 -1.46 -2.98
C VAL A 57 1.47 -1.97 -1.55
N VAL A 58 2.63 -2.16 -0.93
CA VAL A 58 2.71 -2.62 0.46
C VAL A 58 2.16 -1.56 1.43
N GLU A 59 2.47 -0.29 1.21
CA GLU A 59 1.90 0.81 2.00
C GLU A 59 0.38 0.88 1.86
N ALA A 60 -0.14 0.74 0.64
CA ALA A 60 -1.58 0.73 0.39
C ALA A 60 -2.26 -0.44 1.12
N ALA A 61 -1.72 -1.64 1.00
CA ALA A 61 -2.24 -2.83 1.68
C ALA A 61 -2.21 -2.66 3.20
N SER A 62 -1.11 -2.17 3.74
CA SER A 62 -0.96 -1.93 5.19
C SER A 62 -1.97 -0.92 5.71
N TYR A 63 -2.20 0.16 4.97
CA TYR A 63 -3.19 1.18 5.33
C TYR A 63 -4.61 0.59 5.37
N VAL A 64 -5.01 -0.11 4.31
CA VAL A 64 -6.36 -0.68 4.20
C VAL A 64 -6.60 -1.71 5.30
N ILE A 65 -5.66 -2.61 5.53
CA ILE A 65 -5.75 -3.65 6.56
C ILE A 65 -5.82 -3.01 7.96
N ASP A 66 -5.00 -2.01 8.23
CA ASP A 66 -5.01 -1.29 9.51
C ASP A 66 -6.37 -0.65 9.80
N LYS A 67 -6.97 0.00 8.80
CA LYS A 67 -8.30 0.61 8.95
C LYS A 67 -9.41 -0.43 9.11
N ALA A 68 -9.28 -1.57 8.45
CA ALA A 68 -10.20 -2.69 8.64
C ALA A 68 -10.11 -3.25 10.07
N ILE A 69 -8.91 -3.45 10.61
CA ILE A 69 -8.72 -3.88 12.00
C ILE A 69 -9.35 -2.87 12.96
N GLN A 70 -9.10 -1.59 12.75
CA GLN A 70 -9.64 -0.54 13.60
C GLN A 70 -11.18 -0.54 13.58
N THR A 71 -11.78 -0.80 12.43
CA THR A 71 -13.23 -0.87 12.26
C THR A 71 -13.84 -2.07 13.01
N PHE A 72 -13.20 -3.23 12.92
CA PHE A 72 -13.63 -4.45 13.62
C PHE A 72 -13.31 -4.42 15.12
N GLY A 73 -12.38 -3.57 15.55
CA GLY A 73 -11.97 -3.51 16.95
C GLY A 73 -11.22 -4.77 17.38
N ALA A 74 -11.48 -5.25 18.59
CA ALA A 74 -10.81 -6.43 19.15
C ALA A 74 -10.99 -7.67 18.26
N MET A 75 -12.14 -7.84 17.60
CA MET A 75 -12.38 -8.93 16.67
C MET A 75 -11.38 -8.91 15.51
N GLY A 76 -10.97 -7.74 15.04
CA GLY A 76 -9.97 -7.58 13.97
C GLY A 76 -8.59 -8.13 14.33
N LEU A 77 -8.27 -8.20 15.62
CA LEU A 77 -7.02 -8.77 16.13
C LEU A 77 -7.15 -10.26 16.47
N SER A 78 -8.35 -10.79 16.50
CA SER A 78 -8.64 -12.19 16.80
C SER A 78 -8.46 -13.09 15.59
N GLN A 79 -8.54 -14.40 15.82
CA GLN A 79 -8.50 -15.39 14.76
C GLN A 79 -9.85 -15.54 14.02
N ASP A 80 -10.91 -14.86 14.48
CA ASP A 80 -12.24 -14.90 13.86
C ASP A 80 -12.29 -14.13 12.54
N THR A 81 -11.32 -13.24 12.31
CA THR A 81 -11.13 -12.57 11.02
C THR A 81 -9.72 -12.86 10.49
N PRO A 82 -9.49 -12.79 9.17
CA PRO A 82 -8.16 -12.99 8.59
C PRO A 82 -7.24 -11.75 8.74
N LEU A 83 -7.73 -10.65 9.31
CA LEU A 83 -7.07 -9.34 9.25
C LEU A 83 -5.72 -9.31 9.97
N ALA A 84 -5.61 -9.91 11.15
CA ALA A 84 -4.35 -9.94 11.88
C ALA A 84 -3.25 -10.68 11.10
N ARG A 85 -3.59 -11.80 10.48
CA ARG A 85 -2.68 -12.57 9.63
C ARG A 85 -2.30 -11.81 8.37
N MET A 86 -3.26 -11.13 7.73
CA MET A 86 -3.01 -10.30 6.57
C MET A 86 -2.09 -9.12 6.92
N SER A 87 -2.28 -8.52 8.09
CA SER A 87 -1.43 -7.44 8.60
C SER A 87 0.01 -7.89 8.78
N ALA A 88 0.22 -9.06 9.39
CA ALA A 88 1.54 -9.63 9.55
C ALA A 88 2.18 -9.94 8.19
N GLY A 89 1.42 -10.48 7.25
CA GLY A 89 1.88 -10.75 5.88
C GLY A 89 2.29 -9.48 5.13
N ALA A 90 1.49 -8.43 5.21
CA ALA A 90 1.82 -7.15 4.61
C ALA A 90 3.06 -6.52 5.26
N ARG A 91 3.20 -6.65 6.59
CA ARG A 91 4.36 -6.13 7.32
C ARG A 91 5.66 -6.82 6.91
N VAL A 92 5.61 -8.12 6.69
CA VAL A 92 6.78 -8.91 6.22
C VAL A 92 7.27 -8.39 4.88
N LEU A 93 6.40 -7.99 3.97
CA LEU A 93 6.77 -7.49 2.66
C LEU A 93 7.57 -6.17 2.69
N ARG A 94 7.56 -5.46 3.80
CA ARG A 94 8.42 -4.28 3.99
C ARG A 94 9.88 -4.64 4.32
N ILE A 95 10.14 -5.90 4.62
CA ILE A 95 11.45 -6.41 5.02
C ILE A 95 11.95 -7.44 4.00
N ALA A 96 11.09 -8.35 3.55
CA ALA A 96 11.42 -9.43 2.64
C ALA A 96 11.77 -8.92 1.23
N ASP A 97 12.71 -9.59 0.57
CA ASP A 97 13.20 -9.26 -0.79
C ASP A 97 13.72 -7.81 -0.91
N GLY A 98 14.35 -7.35 0.13
CA GLY A 98 14.87 -6.00 0.27
C GLY A 98 13.92 -5.11 1.08
N PRO A 99 14.42 -4.45 2.12
CA PRO A 99 13.63 -3.51 2.91
C PRO A 99 13.28 -2.27 2.10
N ASP A 100 12.28 -1.51 2.57
CA ASP A 100 11.82 -0.28 1.91
C ASP A 100 12.97 0.68 1.58
N GLU A 101 13.92 0.82 2.50
CA GLU A 101 15.08 1.71 2.36
C GLU A 101 15.95 1.36 1.15
N VAL A 102 16.12 0.08 0.84
CA VAL A 102 16.87 -0.40 -0.33
C VAL A 102 16.15 0.00 -1.63
N HIS A 103 14.84 -0.17 -1.68
CA HIS A 103 14.04 0.21 -2.84
C HIS A 103 13.98 1.72 -3.03
N LEU A 104 13.81 2.49 -1.96
CA LEU A 104 13.83 3.95 -2.00
C LEU A 104 15.19 4.50 -2.44
N ARG A 105 16.27 3.91 -1.96
CA ARG A 105 17.63 4.25 -2.40
C ARG A 105 17.82 3.97 -3.89
N SER A 106 17.33 2.84 -4.38
CA SER A 106 17.41 2.49 -5.79
C SER A 106 16.68 3.50 -6.68
N ILE A 107 15.47 3.90 -6.27
CA ILE A 107 14.66 4.90 -6.98
C ILE A 107 15.42 6.23 -7.03
N ALA A 108 15.85 6.73 -5.88
CA ALA A 108 16.53 8.01 -5.76
C ALA A 108 17.80 8.07 -6.61
N ARG A 109 18.63 7.04 -6.53
CA ARG A 109 19.87 6.96 -7.29
C ARG A 109 19.64 6.99 -8.79
N ARG A 110 18.63 6.26 -9.28
CA ARG A 110 18.29 6.22 -10.70
C ARG A 110 17.70 7.52 -11.20
N GLU A 111 16.85 8.15 -10.39
CA GLU A 111 16.27 9.45 -10.73
C GLU A 111 17.35 10.54 -10.82
N ILE A 112 18.25 10.59 -9.85
CA ILE A 112 19.37 11.54 -9.87
C ILE A 112 20.23 11.34 -11.12
N ASN A 113 20.52 10.11 -11.50
CA ASN A 113 21.32 9.80 -12.67
C ASN A 113 20.69 10.23 -14.00
N LYS A 114 19.36 10.30 -14.07
CA LYS A 114 18.66 10.80 -15.27
C LYS A 114 18.88 12.28 -15.52
N HIS A 115 19.21 13.04 -14.49
CA HIS A 115 19.37 14.49 -14.54
C HIS A 115 20.84 14.94 -14.52
N ARG A 116 21.78 14.02 -14.64
CA ARG A 116 23.21 14.29 -14.83
C ARG A 116 23.60 14.17 -16.29
#